data_d3fd96254d6f0837669a1e7f1358f539
#
_entry.id   d3fd96254d6f0837669a1e7f1358f539
#
_cell.length_a   1.000
_cell.length_b   1.000
_cell.length_c   1.000
_cell.angle_alpha   90.00
_cell.angle_beta   90.00
_cell.angle_gamma   90.00
#
_symmetry.space_group_name_H-M   'P 1'
#
loop_
_entity.id
_entity.type
_entity.pdbx_description
1 polymer ?
#
loop_
_entity_poly.entity_id
_entity_poly.type
_entity_poly.pdbx_seq_one_letter_code
_entity_poly.pdbx_strand_id
1 'polypeptide(L)'
;MLLKAVKKKFIQELTGLGIILTIGTVLVFHSFFPERYFQWFPLIPVFFYAFGLFYIYMFEFSLQLGADKIAMTYLICKVLKFILSALVLIFYGFVIEKEVVAFVATFVFFYFAFLVFETRFFLRFEAKLKLSKQVKNEKNTVHSNNTAAFVGNSDSNAESGDGR
;
A
#
# COMPACT_ATOMS: atom_id res chain seq x y z
N MET A 1 1.27 -16.27 -7.13
CA MET A 1 1.80 -16.53 -5.78
C MET A 1 2.31 -15.27 -5.07
N LEU A 2 3.04 -14.39 -5.76
CA LEU A 2 3.65 -13.18 -5.17
C LEU A 2 2.61 -12.22 -4.52
N LEU A 3 1.46 -12.01 -5.17
CA LEU A 3 0.40 -11.13 -4.68
C LEU A 3 -0.19 -11.59 -3.33
N LYS A 4 -0.44 -12.89 -3.19
CA LYS A 4 -0.97 -13.46 -1.93
C LYS A 4 0.00 -13.26 -0.77
N ALA A 5 1.30 -13.41 -1.01
CA ALA A 5 2.33 -13.19 0.00
C ALA A 5 2.42 -11.71 0.42
N VAL A 6 2.34 -10.77 -0.55
CA VAL A 6 2.33 -9.32 -0.28
C VAL A 6 1.10 -8.93 0.53
N LYS A 7 -0.07 -9.43 0.16
CA LYS A 7 -1.33 -9.18 0.89
C LYS A 7 -1.26 -9.68 2.33
N LYS A 8 -0.79 -10.92 2.54
CA LYS A 8 -0.62 -11.49 3.88
C LYS A 8 0.31 -10.65 4.74
N LYS A 9 1.45 -10.25 4.19
CA LYS A 9 2.43 -9.41 4.90
C LYS A 9 1.85 -8.05 5.25
N PHE A 10 1.14 -7.40 4.33
CA PHE A 10 0.47 -6.12 4.61
C PHE A 10 -0.53 -6.23 5.76
N ILE A 11 -1.41 -7.23 5.73
CA ILE A 11 -2.40 -7.45 6.79
C ILE A 11 -1.72 -7.70 8.14
N GLN A 12 -0.64 -8.47 8.18
CA GLN A 12 0.11 -8.73 9.41
C GLN A 12 0.75 -7.44 9.96
N GLU A 13 1.40 -6.64 9.11
CA GLU A 13 2.00 -5.36 9.51
C GLU A 13 0.92 -4.35 9.92
N LEU A 14 -0.20 -4.30 9.23
CA LEU A 14 -1.35 -3.45 9.57
C LEU A 14 -1.95 -3.81 10.93
N THR A 15 -2.15 -5.11 11.17
CA THR A 15 -2.68 -5.61 12.46
C THR A 15 -1.71 -5.32 13.59
N GLY A 16 -0.42 -5.57 13.38
CA GLY A 16 0.63 -5.25 14.36
C GLY A 16 0.67 -3.77 14.72
N LEU A 17 0.63 -2.89 13.72
CA LEU A 17 0.57 -1.44 13.92
C LEU A 17 -0.70 -1.04 14.69
N GLY A 18 -1.86 -1.56 14.30
CA GLY A 18 -3.13 -1.27 14.97
C GLY A 18 -3.10 -1.66 16.45
N ILE A 19 -2.58 -2.84 16.78
CA ILE A 19 -2.44 -3.31 18.16
C ILE A 19 -1.49 -2.41 18.96
N ILE A 20 -0.30 -2.12 18.42
CA ILE A 20 0.71 -1.28 19.08
C ILE A 20 0.15 0.12 19.35
N LEU A 21 -0.50 0.75 18.37
CA LEU A 21 -1.09 2.07 18.53
C LEU A 21 -2.23 2.06 19.56
N THR A 22 -3.08 1.04 19.55
CA THR A 22 -4.20 0.91 20.49
C THR A 22 -3.68 0.76 21.91
N ILE A 23 -2.74 -0.15 22.15
CA ILE A 23 -2.14 -0.38 23.48
C ILE A 23 -1.40 0.88 23.94
N GLY A 24 -0.59 1.49 23.08
CA GLY A 24 0.14 2.72 23.38
C GLY A 24 -0.79 3.85 23.81
N THR A 25 -1.90 4.04 23.09
CA THR A 25 -2.86 5.10 23.39
C THR A 25 -3.63 4.81 24.69
N VAL A 26 -4.03 3.57 24.92
CA VAL A 26 -4.66 3.17 26.20
C VAL A 26 -3.72 3.43 27.38
N LEU A 27 -2.44 3.08 27.25
CA LEU A 27 -1.45 3.34 28.30
C LEU A 27 -1.28 4.84 28.57
N VAL A 28 -1.23 5.66 27.52
CA VAL A 28 -1.11 7.12 27.67
C VAL A 28 -2.33 7.69 28.37
N PHE A 29 -3.56 7.31 27.97
CA PHE A 29 -4.77 7.79 28.64
C PHE A 29 -4.84 7.32 30.08
N HIS A 30 -4.50 6.07 30.36
CA HIS A 30 -4.51 5.53 31.72
C HIS A 30 -3.49 6.23 32.64
N SER A 31 -2.31 6.60 32.10
CA SER A 31 -1.23 7.20 32.90
C SER A 31 -1.37 8.70 33.10
N PHE A 32 -1.85 9.42 32.08
CA PHE A 32 -1.84 10.89 32.07
C PHE A 32 -3.22 11.52 32.22
N PHE A 33 -4.29 10.83 31.77
CA PHE A 33 -5.64 11.38 31.73
C PHE A 33 -6.71 10.33 32.09
N PRO A 34 -6.68 9.76 33.30
CA PRO A 34 -7.59 8.67 33.68
C PRO A 34 -9.07 9.09 33.64
N GLU A 35 -9.36 10.38 33.89
CA GLU A 35 -10.73 10.92 33.90
C GLU A 35 -11.28 11.24 32.49
N ARG A 36 -10.42 11.27 31.47
CA ARG A 36 -10.80 11.60 30.07
C ARG A 36 -10.88 10.39 29.15
N TYR A 37 -11.00 9.19 29.72
CA TYR A 37 -11.23 8.01 28.92
C TYR A 37 -12.64 8.03 28.32
N PHE A 38 -12.71 8.21 26.99
CA PHE A 38 -13.99 8.26 26.29
C PHE A 38 -14.41 6.85 25.82
N GLN A 39 -15.68 6.53 26.00
CA GLN A 39 -16.25 5.22 25.74
C GLN A 39 -16.15 4.80 24.25
N TRP A 40 -16.05 5.76 23.34
CA TRP A 40 -15.98 5.53 21.88
C TRP A 40 -14.56 5.34 21.35
N PHE A 41 -13.56 5.26 22.23
CA PHE A 41 -12.16 5.04 21.84
C PHE A 41 -11.97 3.83 20.88
N PRO A 42 -12.60 2.65 21.09
CA PRO A 42 -12.39 1.49 20.22
C PRO A 42 -12.83 1.71 18.77
N LEU A 43 -13.70 2.69 18.52
CA LEU A 43 -14.16 3.02 17.18
C LEU A 43 -13.02 3.50 16.28
N ILE A 44 -12.04 4.22 16.85
CA ILE A 44 -10.92 4.79 16.08
C ILE A 44 -10.05 3.70 15.45
N PRO A 45 -9.45 2.76 16.20
CA PRO A 45 -8.63 1.72 15.60
C PRO A 45 -9.42 0.79 14.67
N VAL A 46 -10.69 0.49 14.97
CA VAL A 46 -11.56 -0.31 14.09
C VAL A 46 -11.79 0.39 12.76
N PHE A 47 -12.08 1.68 12.76
CA PHE A 47 -12.25 2.48 11.54
C PHE A 47 -10.99 2.45 10.67
N PHE A 48 -9.81 2.71 11.23
CA PHE A 48 -8.56 2.71 10.48
C PHE A 48 -8.17 1.32 10.00
N TYR A 49 -8.44 0.29 10.79
CA TYR A 49 -8.20 -1.10 10.38
C TYR A 49 -9.10 -1.52 9.20
N ALA A 50 -10.39 -1.19 9.25
CA ALA A 50 -11.33 -1.43 8.15
C ALA A 50 -10.87 -0.72 6.86
N PHE A 51 -10.41 0.54 6.97
CA PHE A 51 -9.83 1.26 5.83
C PHE A 51 -8.54 0.63 5.29
N GLY A 52 -7.67 0.13 6.15
CA GLY A 52 -6.48 -0.60 5.73
C GLY A 52 -6.82 -1.88 4.95
N LEU A 53 -7.85 -2.62 5.39
CA LEU A 53 -8.35 -3.78 4.65
C LEU A 53 -8.97 -3.36 3.31
N PHE A 54 -9.80 -2.31 3.29
CA PHE A 54 -10.37 -1.78 2.05
C PHE A 54 -9.28 -1.36 1.07
N TYR A 55 -8.22 -0.71 1.56
CA TYR A 55 -7.08 -0.30 0.76
C TYR A 55 -6.39 -1.47 0.05
N ILE A 56 -6.13 -2.58 0.75
CA ILE A 56 -5.46 -3.74 0.13
C ILE A 56 -6.36 -4.44 -0.90
N TYR A 57 -7.69 -4.45 -0.71
CA TYR A 57 -8.62 -4.97 -1.71
C TYR A 57 -8.67 -4.11 -2.97
N MET A 58 -8.74 -2.79 -2.81
CA MET A 58 -8.70 -1.85 -3.95
C MET A 58 -7.37 -1.91 -4.69
N PHE A 59 -6.28 -2.13 -3.96
CA PHE A 59 -4.97 -2.32 -4.54
C PHE A 59 -4.88 -3.61 -5.38
N GLU A 60 -5.43 -4.72 -4.90
CA GLU A 60 -5.52 -5.98 -5.64
C GLU A 60 -6.33 -5.81 -6.94
N PHE A 61 -7.45 -5.11 -6.87
CA PHE A 61 -8.27 -4.77 -8.03
C PHE A 61 -7.53 -3.89 -9.04
N SER A 62 -6.78 -2.90 -8.57
CA SER A 62 -5.97 -2.01 -9.41
C SER A 62 -4.88 -2.74 -10.19
N LEU A 63 -4.26 -3.76 -9.60
CA LEU A 63 -3.26 -4.59 -10.28
C LEU A 63 -3.83 -5.38 -11.47
N GLN A 64 -5.12 -5.75 -11.41
CA GLN A 64 -5.82 -6.42 -12.51
C GLN A 64 -6.10 -5.46 -13.68
N LEU A 65 -6.28 -4.18 -13.40
CA LEU A 65 -6.56 -3.14 -14.40
C LEU A 65 -5.31 -2.61 -15.13
N GLY A 66 -4.12 -2.92 -14.65
CA GLY A 66 -2.84 -2.52 -15.24
C GLY A 66 -1.98 -1.65 -14.33
N ALA A 67 -0.66 -1.76 -14.55
CA ALA A 67 0.33 -1.11 -13.70
C ALA A 67 0.26 0.43 -13.67
N ASP A 68 -0.25 1.04 -14.74
CA ASP A 68 -0.33 2.50 -14.87
C ASP A 68 -1.49 3.08 -14.03
N LYS A 69 -2.49 2.27 -13.70
CA LYS A 69 -3.64 2.67 -12.90
C LYS A 69 -3.42 2.56 -11.39
N ILE A 70 -2.32 1.94 -10.96
CA ILE A 70 -2.00 1.74 -9.53
C ILE A 70 -1.86 3.08 -8.80
N ALA A 71 -1.11 4.02 -9.37
CA ALA A 71 -0.91 5.34 -8.75
C ALA A 71 -2.23 6.12 -8.64
N MET A 72 -3.08 6.07 -9.66
CA MET A 72 -4.38 6.73 -9.65
C MET A 72 -5.33 6.13 -8.61
N THR A 73 -5.40 4.81 -8.51
CA THR A 73 -6.20 4.12 -7.50
C THR A 73 -5.74 4.46 -6.08
N TYR A 74 -4.42 4.52 -5.86
CA TYR A 74 -3.85 4.95 -4.58
C TYR A 74 -4.28 6.37 -4.20
N LEU A 75 -4.25 7.31 -5.15
CA LEU A 75 -4.67 8.68 -4.92
C LEU A 75 -6.17 8.76 -4.55
N ILE A 76 -7.02 8.06 -5.32
CA ILE A 76 -8.47 8.00 -5.08
C ILE A 76 -8.76 7.43 -3.68
N CYS A 77 -8.11 6.35 -3.28
CA CYS A 77 -8.28 5.76 -1.95
C CYS A 77 -7.88 6.73 -0.83
N LYS A 78 -6.81 7.53 -1.03
CA LYS A 78 -6.41 8.54 -0.05
C LYS A 78 -7.42 9.68 0.08
N VAL A 79 -7.92 10.18 -1.03
CA VAL A 79 -8.95 11.23 -1.02
C VAL A 79 -10.23 10.72 -0.35
N LEU A 80 -10.66 9.51 -0.67
CA LEU A 80 -11.82 8.87 -0.06
C LEU A 80 -11.65 8.73 1.45
N LYS A 81 -10.48 8.24 1.90
CA LYS A 81 -10.16 8.12 3.33
C LYS A 81 -10.19 9.47 4.03
N PHE A 82 -9.65 10.53 3.41
CA PHE A 82 -9.66 11.87 3.95
C PHE A 82 -11.10 12.40 4.13
N ILE A 83 -11.95 12.26 3.11
CA ILE A 83 -13.35 12.70 3.16
C ILE A 83 -14.11 11.95 4.26
N LEU A 84 -13.99 10.62 4.32
CA LEU A 84 -14.67 9.82 5.32
C LEU A 84 -14.16 10.08 6.74
N SER A 85 -12.86 10.35 6.91
CA SER A 85 -12.30 10.78 8.19
C SER A 85 -12.87 12.12 8.64
N ALA A 86 -12.99 13.08 7.74
CA ALA A 86 -13.62 14.36 8.03
C ALA A 86 -15.10 14.22 8.43
N LEU A 87 -15.86 13.36 7.72
CA LEU A 87 -17.24 13.06 8.06
C LEU A 87 -17.39 12.44 9.45
N VAL A 88 -16.52 11.51 9.82
CA VAL A 88 -16.52 10.90 11.16
C VAL A 88 -16.25 11.93 12.24
N LEU A 89 -15.29 12.84 12.04
CA LEU A 89 -14.99 13.90 13.00
C LEU A 89 -16.16 14.87 13.17
N ILE A 90 -16.78 15.27 12.07
CA ILE A 90 -17.95 16.16 12.07
C ILE A 90 -19.11 15.47 12.80
N PHE A 91 -19.40 14.22 12.43
CA PHE A 91 -20.48 13.45 13.05
C PHE A 91 -20.27 13.28 14.55
N TYR A 92 -19.04 12.95 14.98
CA TYR A 92 -18.72 12.82 16.39
C TYR A 92 -18.91 14.14 17.15
N GLY A 93 -18.44 15.26 16.59
CA GLY A 93 -18.54 16.59 17.20
C GLY A 93 -20.00 17.05 17.37
N PHE A 94 -20.89 16.71 16.43
CA PHE A 94 -22.30 17.09 16.50
C PHE A 94 -23.18 16.18 17.36
N VAL A 95 -22.87 14.87 17.39
CA VAL A 95 -23.76 13.88 18.03
C VAL A 95 -23.37 13.61 19.47
N ILE A 96 -22.09 13.59 19.78
CA ILE A 96 -21.60 13.09 21.08
C ILE A 96 -21.26 14.24 22.03
N GLU A 97 -20.80 15.38 21.52
CA GLU A 97 -20.49 16.64 22.26
C GLU A 97 -19.56 16.49 23.47
N LYS A 98 -19.27 15.26 23.93
CA LYS A 98 -18.41 14.98 25.09
C LYS A 98 -17.01 14.61 24.64
N GLU A 99 -16.01 15.19 25.34
CA GLU A 99 -14.59 14.86 25.14
C GLU A 99 -14.12 14.98 23.67
N VAL A 100 -14.71 15.90 22.90
CA VAL A 100 -14.45 16.11 21.47
C VAL A 100 -12.96 16.34 21.21
N VAL A 101 -12.30 17.13 22.04
CA VAL A 101 -10.88 17.46 21.87
C VAL A 101 -10.00 16.21 22.01
N ALA A 102 -10.26 15.36 23.02
CA ALA A 102 -9.52 14.11 23.23
C ALA A 102 -9.74 13.14 22.07
N PHE A 103 -10.98 13.03 21.59
CA PHE A 103 -11.32 12.21 20.43
C PHE A 103 -10.61 12.69 19.16
N VAL A 104 -10.73 13.98 18.83
CA VAL A 104 -10.12 14.58 17.63
C VAL A 104 -8.60 14.43 17.67
N ALA A 105 -7.94 14.73 18.80
CA ALA A 105 -6.50 14.59 18.93
C ALA A 105 -6.05 13.14 18.71
N THR A 106 -6.75 12.19 19.33
CA THR A 106 -6.45 10.75 19.16
C THR A 106 -6.69 10.30 17.74
N PHE A 107 -7.81 10.71 17.13
CA PHE A 107 -8.16 10.37 15.75
C PHE A 107 -7.13 10.89 14.75
N VAL A 108 -6.71 12.15 14.90
CA VAL A 108 -5.69 12.77 14.04
C VAL A 108 -4.34 12.05 14.21
N PHE A 109 -3.95 11.69 15.43
CA PHE A 109 -2.74 10.91 15.67
C PHE A 109 -2.77 9.56 14.95
N PHE A 110 -3.85 8.79 15.09
CA PHE A 110 -4.04 7.54 14.36
C PHE A 110 -4.03 7.76 12.84
N TYR A 111 -4.71 8.80 12.36
CA TYR A 111 -4.72 9.14 10.94
C TYR A 111 -3.32 9.32 10.37
N PHE A 112 -2.46 10.10 11.03
CA PHE A 112 -1.08 10.30 10.59
C PHE A 112 -0.25 9.01 10.68
N ALA A 113 -0.36 8.24 11.75
CA ALA A 113 0.36 7.00 11.91
C ALA A 113 0.04 6.00 10.79
N PHE A 114 -1.26 5.80 10.50
CA PHE A 114 -1.68 4.93 9.40
C PHE A 114 -1.32 5.50 8.03
N LEU A 115 -1.39 6.82 7.84
CA LEU A 115 -0.98 7.48 6.60
C LEU A 115 0.49 7.22 6.28
N VAL A 116 1.37 7.39 7.26
CA VAL A 116 2.81 7.12 7.10
C VAL A 116 3.05 5.65 6.79
N PHE A 117 2.37 4.75 7.48
CA PHE A 117 2.47 3.31 7.24
C PHE A 117 2.06 2.92 5.82
N GLU A 118 0.87 3.34 5.38
CA GLU A 118 0.36 3.07 4.03
C GLU A 118 1.26 3.64 2.95
N THR A 119 1.77 4.86 3.15
CA THR A 119 2.69 5.51 2.20
C THR A 119 4.00 4.75 2.09
N ARG A 120 4.60 4.33 3.22
CA ARG A 120 5.83 3.53 3.23
C ARG A 120 5.64 2.18 2.55
N PHE A 121 4.53 1.54 2.81
CA PHE A 121 4.21 0.26 2.18
C PHE A 121 4.09 0.40 0.66
N PHE A 122 3.34 1.41 0.19
CA PHE A 122 3.15 1.68 -1.22
C PHE A 122 4.47 1.98 -1.94
N LEU A 123 5.31 2.86 -1.39
CA LEU A 123 6.62 3.20 -1.97
C LEU A 123 7.53 1.96 -2.10
N ARG A 124 7.57 1.12 -1.08
CA ARG A 124 8.33 -0.15 -1.13
C ARG A 124 7.81 -1.09 -2.18
N PHE A 125 6.51 -1.14 -2.37
CA PHE A 125 5.90 -2.02 -3.37
C PHE A 125 6.15 -1.50 -4.78
N GLU A 126 5.99 -0.20 -5.03
CA GLU A 126 6.26 0.42 -6.32
C GLU A 126 7.74 0.25 -6.76
N ALA A 127 8.67 0.44 -5.82
CA ALA A 127 10.08 0.20 -6.07
C ALA A 127 10.36 -1.25 -6.51
N LYS A 128 9.74 -2.24 -5.86
CA LYS A 128 9.86 -3.65 -6.24
C LYS A 128 9.27 -3.95 -7.62
N LEU A 129 8.15 -3.33 -7.96
CA LEU A 129 7.53 -3.50 -9.28
C LEU A 129 8.41 -2.93 -10.39
N LYS A 130 9.01 -1.74 -10.19
CA LYS A 130 9.94 -1.13 -11.15
C LYS A 130 11.16 -2.00 -11.37
N LEU A 131 11.76 -2.51 -10.30
CA LEU A 131 12.92 -3.41 -10.37
C LEU A 131 12.59 -4.71 -11.13
N SER A 132 11.45 -5.31 -10.87
CA SER A 132 10.98 -6.52 -11.57
C SER A 132 10.76 -6.30 -13.06
N LYS A 133 10.26 -5.12 -13.45
CA LYS A 133 10.08 -4.75 -14.87
C LYS A 133 11.44 -4.55 -15.57
N GLN A 134 12.40 -3.90 -14.93
CA GLN A 134 13.75 -3.71 -15.48
C GLN A 134 14.46 -5.03 -15.74
N VAL A 135 14.47 -5.94 -14.76
CA VAL A 135 15.09 -7.27 -14.89
C VAL A 135 14.43 -8.10 -16.01
N LYS A 136 13.11 -7.95 -16.20
CA LYS A 136 12.42 -8.65 -17.29
C LYS A 136 12.77 -8.08 -18.68
N ASN A 137 12.93 -6.77 -18.78
CA ASN A 137 13.32 -6.11 -20.03
C ASN A 137 14.77 -6.46 -20.41
N GLU A 138 15.71 -6.45 -19.45
CA GLU A 138 17.10 -6.87 -19.70
C GLU A 138 17.19 -8.31 -20.19
N LYS A 139 16.46 -9.24 -19.57
CA LYS A 139 16.44 -10.64 -20.03
C LYS A 139 15.91 -10.78 -21.47
N ASN A 140 14.89 -10.02 -21.84
CA ASN A 140 14.35 -10.05 -23.19
C ASN A 140 15.33 -9.47 -24.22
N THR A 141 16.07 -8.41 -23.86
CA THR A 141 17.06 -7.78 -24.73
C THR A 141 18.26 -8.70 -24.97
N VAL A 142 18.74 -9.38 -23.93
CA VAL A 142 19.85 -10.35 -24.05
C VAL A 142 19.45 -11.55 -24.90
N HIS A 143 18.21 -12.03 -24.78
CA HIS A 143 17.73 -13.15 -25.61
C HIS A 143 17.55 -12.76 -27.08
N SER A 144 17.09 -11.53 -27.37
CA SER A 144 16.96 -11.01 -28.72
C SER A 144 18.33 -10.84 -29.39
N ASN A 145 19.32 -10.35 -28.69
CA ASN A 145 20.68 -10.16 -29.25
C ASN A 145 21.37 -11.49 -29.53
N ASN A 146 21.18 -12.53 -28.71
CA ASN A 146 21.74 -13.85 -28.95
C ASN A 146 21.07 -14.55 -30.15
N THR A 147 19.79 -14.34 -30.38
CA THR A 147 19.09 -14.91 -31.56
C THR A 147 19.51 -14.21 -32.83
N ALA A 148 19.71 -12.88 -32.83
CA ALA A 148 20.21 -12.13 -33.98
C ALA A 148 21.65 -12.51 -34.37
N ALA A 149 22.54 -12.78 -33.37
CA ALA A 149 23.91 -13.22 -33.61
C ALA A 149 23.98 -14.65 -34.21
N PHE A 150 23.03 -15.51 -33.85
CA PHE A 150 23.00 -16.87 -34.38
C PHE A 150 22.49 -16.93 -35.84
N VAL A 151 21.52 -16.09 -36.19
CA VAL A 151 20.98 -16.01 -37.57
C VAL A 151 22.02 -15.36 -38.53
N GLY A 152 22.76 -14.37 -38.07
CA GLY A 152 23.77 -13.68 -38.88
C GLY A 152 24.99 -14.54 -39.24
N ASN A 153 25.23 -15.68 -38.53
CA ASN A 153 26.38 -16.55 -38.78
C ASN A 153 26.05 -17.75 -39.72
N SER A 154 24.78 -17.91 -40.11
CA SER A 154 24.34 -19.01 -40.98
C SER A 154 24.47 -18.72 -42.48
N ASP A 155 24.53 -17.41 -42.85
CA ASP A 155 24.51 -16.99 -44.25
C ASP A 155 25.91 -16.80 -44.87
N SER A 156 27.00 -16.91 -44.09
CA SER A 156 28.37 -16.67 -44.57
C SER A 156 29.09 -17.92 -45.08
N ASN A 157 28.51 -19.14 -45.03
CA ASN A 157 29.15 -20.37 -45.42
C ASN A 157 28.59 -21.06 -46.69
N ALA A 158 27.76 -20.36 -47.48
CA ALA A 158 27.10 -20.95 -48.66
C ALA A 158 27.65 -20.48 -49.99
N GLU A 159 28.78 -19.77 -50.05
CA GLU A 159 29.33 -19.30 -51.33
C GLU A 159 30.85 -19.51 -51.42
N SER A 160 31.27 -20.74 -51.60
CA SER A 160 32.60 -21.07 -52.16
C SER A 160 32.61 -22.54 -52.56
N GLY A 161 32.30 -22.83 -53.78
CA GLY A 161 32.47 -24.16 -54.34
C GLY A 161 31.75 -24.46 -55.65
N ASP A 162 32.06 -23.70 -56.67
CA ASP A 162 32.06 -24.27 -58.03
C ASP A 162 33.07 -23.56 -58.91
N GLY A 163 33.98 -24.31 -59.39
CA GLY A 163 34.99 -23.89 -60.33
C GLY A 163 35.85 -25.06 -60.82
N ARG A 164 35.23 -25.99 -61.56
CA ARG A 164 35.84 -26.67 -62.73
C ARG A 164 35.07 -27.90 -63.13
#